data_7e95252d080d639dba438ddaa663e23e
#
_entry.id   7e95252d080d639dba438ddaa663e23e
#
_cell.length_a   1.000
_cell.length_b   1.000
_cell.length_c   1.000
_cell.angle_alpha   90.00
_cell.angle_beta   90.00
_cell.angle_gamma   90.00
#
_symmetry.space_group_name_H-M   'P 1'
#
loop_
_entity.id
_entity.type
_entity.pdbx_description
1 polymer ?
#
loop_
_entity_poly.entity_id
_entity_poly.type
_entity_poly.pdbx_seq_one_letter_code
_entity_poly.pdbx_strand_id
1 'polypeptide(L)'
;MPAPRLNPANRDKLGKVSVATLTTCVFNRGLRNQLIQDVRPISTTMPRLVGEAYTVRTIPAREDLATMAILADRAYPQRAAIEACPPGHVLIIDSRKDARAASCG
;
A
#
# COMPACT_ATOMS: atom_id res chain seq x y z
N MET A 1 -13.81 -3.10 16.02
CA MET A 1 -13.73 -1.62 15.95
C MET A 1 -13.27 -1.19 14.58
N PRO A 2 -13.99 -0.30 13.93
CA PRO A 2 -13.44 0.28 12.71
C PRO A 2 -12.17 1.07 13.04
N ALA A 3 -11.16 0.96 12.20
CA ALA A 3 -9.94 1.76 12.34
C ALA A 3 -10.28 3.26 12.32
N PRO A 4 -9.60 4.09 13.12
CA PRO A 4 -9.83 5.52 13.08
C PRO A 4 -9.55 6.06 11.68
N ARG A 5 -10.45 6.87 11.17
CA ARG A 5 -10.27 7.51 9.87
C ARG A 5 -9.34 8.71 9.98
N LEU A 6 -8.55 8.90 8.96
CA LEU A 6 -7.67 10.06 8.87
C LEU A 6 -8.53 11.34 8.79
N ASN A 7 -8.32 12.24 9.75
CA ASN A 7 -8.99 13.53 9.77
C ASN A 7 -8.53 14.37 8.55
N PRO A 8 -9.45 15.02 7.83
CA PRO A 8 -9.09 15.85 6.67
C PRO A 8 -8.03 16.91 6.96
N ALA A 9 -8.08 17.55 8.13
CA ALA A 9 -7.07 18.54 8.52
C ALA A 9 -5.69 17.91 8.68
N ASN A 10 -5.62 16.71 9.23
CA ASN A 10 -4.37 15.97 9.37
C ASN A 10 -3.86 15.48 8.00
N ARG A 11 -4.78 15.08 7.11
CA ARG A 11 -4.43 14.73 5.73
C ARG A 11 -3.75 15.89 5.03
N ASP A 12 -4.29 17.10 5.14
CA ASP A 12 -3.70 18.31 4.55
C ASP A 12 -2.31 18.61 5.13
N LYS A 13 -2.15 18.50 6.44
CA LYS A 13 -0.87 18.72 7.09
C LYS A 13 0.18 17.69 6.62
N LEU A 14 -0.18 16.43 6.55
CA LEU A 14 0.71 15.38 6.07
C LEU A 14 1.13 15.59 4.61
N GLY A 15 0.25 16.12 3.79
CA GLY A 15 0.55 16.45 2.40
C GLY A 15 1.57 17.58 2.22
N LYS A 16 1.80 18.37 3.25
CA LYS A 16 2.73 19.52 3.23
C LYS A 16 4.09 19.21 3.83
N VAL A 17 4.26 18.04 4.43
CA VAL A 17 5.48 17.65 5.14
C VAL A 17 6.21 16.56 4.37
N SER A 18 7.53 16.65 4.31
CA SER A 18 8.33 15.60 3.65
C SER A 18 8.31 14.30 4.45
N VAL A 19 8.47 13.18 3.75
CA VAL A 19 8.60 11.85 4.40
C VAL A 19 9.80 11.82 5.34
N ALA A 20 10.89 12.46 4.98
CA ALA A 20 12.08 12.54 5.84
C ALA A 20 11.77 13.21 7.17
N THR A 21 11.03 14.32 7.16
CA THR A 21 10.62 15.02 8.38
C THR A 21 9.68 14.15 9.22
N LEU A 22 8.71 13.49 8.59
CA LEU A 22 7.80 12.58 9.30
C LEU A 22 8.57 11.42 9.95
N THR A 23 9.52 10.84 9.24
CA THR A 23 10.36 9.76 9.75
C THR A 23 11.14 10.21 11.01
N THR A 24 11.69 11.40 10.97
CA THR A 24 12.39 11.99 12.13
C THR A 24 11.42 12.20 13.32
N CYS A 25 10.24 12.70 13.06
CA CYS A 25 9.23 12.91 14.10
C CYS A 25 8.82 11.61 14.80
N VAL A 26 8.57 10.55 14.04
CA VAL A 26 8.19 9.26 14.63
C VAL A 26 9.39 8.59 15.32
N PHE A 27 10.59 8.77 14.79
CA PHE A 27 11.82 8.29 15.44
C PHE A 27 11.99 8.92 16.82
N ASN A 28 11.77 10.23 16.94
CA ASN A 28 11.85 10.94 18.21
C ASN A 28 10.80 10.47 19.24
N ARG A 29 9.75 9.83 18.76
CA ARG A 29 8.73 9.19 19.62
C ARG A 29 9.03 7.72 19.91
N GLY A 30 10.20 7.23 19.56
CA GLY A 30 10.64 5.86 19.81
C GLY A 30 10.22 4.84 18.74
N LEU A 31 9.63 5.29 17.65
CA LEU A 31 9.21 4.40 16.56
C LEU A 31 10.31 4.34 15.48
N ARG A 32 10.97 3.21 15.39
CA ARG A 32 12.04 2.98 14.40
C ARG A 32 11.49 2.23 13.19
N ASN A 33 12.20 2.34 12.07
CA ASN A 33 11.92 1.59 10.84
C ASN A 33 10.49 1.80 10.32
N GLN A 34 10.01 3.03 10.39
CA GLN A 34 8.66 3.39 9.94
C GLN A 34 8.62 3.86 8.47
N LEU A 35 9.76 3.83 7.79
CA LEU A 35 9.87 4.20 6.39
C LEU A 35 9.95 2.95 5.51
N ILE A 36 9.11 2.89 4.48
CA ILE A 36 9.24 1.88 3.43
C ILE A 36 10.35 2.34 2.48
N GLN A 37 11.46 1.60 2.46
CA GLN A 37 12.62 1.91 1.63
C GLN A 37 12.42 1.45 0.20
N ASP A 38 13.12 2.09 -0.73
CA ASP A 38 13.19 1.73 -2.15
C ASP A 38 11.86 1.82 -2.91
N VAL A 39 10.87 2.48 -2.33
CA VAL A 39 9.63 2.80 -3.02
C VAL A 39 9.76 4.19 -3.66
N ARG A 40 9.63 4.26 -4.97
CA ARG A 40 9.80 5.51 -5.73
C ARG A 40 8.60 5.76 -6.64
N PRO A 41 8.26 7.02 -6.91
CA PRO A 41 7.23 7.34 -7.89
C PRO A 41 7.62 6.81 -9.29
N ILE A 42 6.65 6.25 -9.99
CA ILE A 42 6.84 5.83 -11.38
C ILE A 42 6.91 7.05 -12.31
N SER A 43 6.20 8.12 -11.95
CA SER A 43 6.16 9.36 -12.72
C SER A 43 6.52 10.55 -11.85
N THR A 44 7.28 11.49 -12.39
CA THR A 44 7.65 12.73 -11.71
C THR A 44 6.46 13.69 -11.54
N THR A 45 5.38 13.47 -12.27
CA THR A 45 4.17 14.31 -12.23
C THR A 45 3.12 13.76 -11.27
N MET A 46 3.38 12.63 -10.62
CA MET A 46 2.43 12.06 -9.66
C MET A 46 2.26 12.97 -8.45
N PRO A 47 1.01 13.23 -8.04
CA PRO A 47 0.75 13.96 -6.81
C PRO A 47 1.19 13.14 -5.59
N ARG A 48 1.41 13.79 -4.47
CA ARG A 48 1.63 13.11 -3.21
C ARG A 48 0.43 12.28 -2.81
N LEU A 49 0.68 11.06 -2.37
CA LEU A 49 -0.34 10.18 -1.82
C LEU A 49 -0.32 10.28 -0.31
N VAL A 50 -1.47 10.62 0.27
CA VAL A 50 -1.71 10.61 1.71
C VAL A 50 -3.06 9.94 1.93
N GLY A 51 -3.07 8.88 2.71
CA GLY A 51 -4.30 8.16 3.00
C GLY A 51 -4.08 7.01 3.96
N GLU A 52 -5.16 6.45 4.43
CA GLU A 52 -5.13 5.23 5.21
C GLU A 52 -4.60 4.08 4.36
N ALA A 53 -3.77 3.25 4.95
CA ALA A 53 -3.23 2.08 4.28
C ALA A 53 -4.31 0.99 4.16
N TYR A 54 -4.47 0.47 2.95
CA TYR A 54 -5.21 -0.76 2.69
C TYR A 54 -4.19 -1.82 2.27
N THR A 55 -3.91 -2.76 3.17
CA THR A 55 -2.77 -3.66 3.01
C THR A 55 -3.19 -4.99 2.43
N VAL A 56 -2.38 -5.48 1.50
CA VAL A 56 -2.51 -6.79 0.88
C VAL A 56 -1.17 -7.50 0.98
N ARG A 57 -1.19 -8.75 1.40
CA ARG A 57 0.01 -9.59 1.41
C ARG A 57 -0.13 -10.67 0.35
N THR A 58 0.88 -10.81 -0.48
CA THR A 58 0.94 -11.87 -1.47
C THR A 58 1.79 -13.04 -0.97
N ILE A 59 1.56 -14.19 -1.58
CA ILE A 59 2.39 -15.39 -1.41
C ILE A 59 3.06 -15.70 -2.74
N PRO A 60 4.11 -16.54 -2.78
CA PRO A 60 4.70 -16.97 -4.04
C PRO A 60 3.64 -17.55 -4.98
N ALA A 61 3.74 -17.22 -6.26
CA ALA A 61 2.77 -17.67 -7.26
C ALA A 61 2.76 -19.20 -7.33
N ARG A 62 1.56 -19.74 -7.29
CA ARG A 62 1.33 -21.17 -7.55
C ARG A 62 0.83 -21.34 -8.97
N GLU A 63 1.72 -21.75 -9.86
CA GLU A 63 1.42 -21.89 -11.27
C GLU A 63 0.31 -22.91 -11.56
N ASP A 64 0.16 -23.89 -10.67
CA ASP A 64 -0.89 -24.90 -10.75
C ASP A 64 -2.30 -24.33 -10.48
N LEU A 65 -2.38 -23.25 -9.70
CA LEU A 65 -3.64 -22.61 -9.33
C LEU A 65 -3.82 -21.25 -10.02
N ALA A 66 -2.73 -20.54 -10.29
CA ALA A 66 -2.75 -19.21 -10.88
C ALA A 66 -2.83 -19.30 -12.41
N THR A 67 -3.98 -19.70 -12.93
CA THR A 67 -4.23 -19.79 -14.37
C THR A 67 -4.76 -18.47 -14.92
N MET A 68 -4.67 -18.28 -16.23
CA MET A 68 -5.24 -17.09 -16.88
C MET A 68 -6.75 -16.94 -16.63
N ALA A 69 -7.45 -18.05 -16.49
CA ALA A 69 -8.90 -18.03 -16.19
C ALA A 69 -9.20 -17.40 -14.83
N ILE A 70 -8.33 -17.57 -13.84
CA ILE A 70 -8.49 -16.98 -12.50
C ILE A 70 -8.43 -15.46 -12.55
N LEU A 71 -7.64 -14.89 -13.44
CA LEU A 71 -7.51 -13.43 -13.57
C LEU A 71 -8.83 -12.76 -13.99
N ALA A 72 -9.72 -13.50 -14.65
CA ALA A 72 -11.05 -13.03 -15.02
C ALA A 72 -12.04 -13.11 -13.84
N ASP A 73 -11.73 -13.87 -12.81
CA ASP A 73 -12.60 -14.04 -11.66
C ASP A 73 -12.48 -12.85 -10.71
N ARG A 74 -13.59 -12.16 -10.49
CA ARG A 74 -13.64 -11.01 -9.58
C ARG A 74 -13.42 -11.39 -8.11
N ALA A 75 -13.63 -12.65 -7.77
CA ALA A 75 -13.37 -13.17 -6.43
C ALA A 75 -11.89 -13.50 -6.20
N TYR A 76 -11.05 -13.46 -7.25
CA TYR A 76 -9.61 -13.65 -7.09
C TYR A 76 -9.04 -12.61 -6.09
N PRO A 77 -8.31 -13.03 -5.05
CA PRO A 77 -7.99 -12.17 -3.92
C PRO A 77 -7.34 -10.84 -4.28
N GLN A 78 -6.42 -10.82 -5.23
CA GLN A 78 -5.76 -9.59 -5.66
C GLN A 78 -6.75 -8.62 -6.32
N ARG A 79 -7.60 -9.12 -7.20
CA ARG A 79 -8.62 -8.31 -7.86
C ARG A 79 -9.68 -7.83 -6.87
N ALA A 80 -10.12 -8.72 -6.00
CA ALA A 80 -11.07 -8.38 -4.94
C ALA A 80 -10.52 -7.29 -4.01
N ALA A 81 -9.23 -7.34 -3.68
CA ALA A 81 -8.57 -6.32 -2.86
C ALA A 81 -8.55 -4.94 -3.55
N ILE A 82 -8.27 -4.91 -4.86
CA ILE A 82 -8.28 -3.66 -5.63
C ILE A 82 -9.69 -3.06 -5.65
N GLU A 83 -10.70 -3.88 -5.89
CA GLU A 83 -12.09 -3.42 -5.93
C GLU A 83 -12.63 -3.00 -4.56
N ALA A 84 -12.16 -3.66 -3.49
CA ALA A 84 -12.60 -3.38 -2.13
C ALA A 84 -11.86 -2.20 -1.48
N CYS A 85 -10.73 -1.78 -2.03
CA CYS A 85 -9.96 -0.66 -1.49
C CYS A 85 -10.81 0.62 -1.52
N PRO A 86 -11.14 1.22 -0.36
CA PRO A 86 -12.02 2.38 -0.35
C PRO A 86 -11.38 3.59 -1.04
N PRO A 87 -12.19 4.51 -1.59
CA PRO A 87 -11.67 5.76 -2.13
C PRO A 87 -10.86 6.54 -1.08
N GLY A 88 -9.75 7.13 -1.51
CA GLY A 88 -8.87 7.88 -0.62
C GLY A 88 -7.88 7.05 0.19
N HIS A 89 -8.00 5.73 0.14
CA HIS A 89 -7.01 4.84 0.75
C HIS A 89 -5.83 4.59 -0.20
N VAL A 90 -4.71 4.19 0.35
CA VAL A 90 -3.51 3.82 -0.39
C VAL A 90 -3.36 2.30 -0.33
N LEU A 91 -3.43 1.65 -1.48
CA LEU A 91 -3.23 0.21 -1.59
C LEU A 91 -1.73 -0.09 -1.46
N ILE A 92 -1.38 -0.89 -0.48
CA ILE A 92 0.00 -1.31 -0.22
C ILE A 92 0.08 -2.82 -0.34
N ILE A 93 0.89 -3.29 -1.28
CA ILE A 93 1.06 -4.71 -1.53
C ILE A 93 2.42 -5.14 -0.98
N ASP A 94 2.40 -6.07 -0.05
CA ASP A 94 3.60 -6.69 0.54
C ASP A 94 3.89 -7.99 -0.19
N SER A 95 4.94 -8.00 -1.00
CA SER A 95 5.39 -9.19 -1.72
C SER A 95 6.39 -10.04 -0.92
N ARG A 96 6.63 -9.71 0.35
CA ARG A 96 7.54 -10.44 1.24
C ARG A 96 8.97 -10.50 0.70
N LYS A 97 9.42 -9.44 0.05
CA LYS A 97 10.75 -9.34 -0.60
C LYS A 97 10.97 -10.35 -1.71
N ASP A 98 9.93 -10.97 -2.23
CA ASP A 98 10.01 -11.89 -3.36
C ASP A 98 9.42 -11.24 -4.60
N ALA A 99 10.30 -10.94 -5.59
CA ALA A 99 9.87 -10.38 -6.86
C ALA A 99 9.01 -11.34 -7.69
N ARG A 100 8.99 -12.61 -7.34
CA ARG A 100 8.18 -13.64 -7.99
C ARG A 100 6.84 -13.87 -7.28
N ALA A 101 6.60 -13.18 -6.18
CA ALA A 101 5.31 -13.27 -5.52
C ALA A 101 4.18 -12.81 -6.44
N ALA A 102 3.02 -13.39 -6.29
CA ALA A 102 1.89 -13.21 -7.20
C ALA A 102 1.22 -11.83 -7.08
N SER A 103 2.00 -10.79 -6.95
CA SER A 103 1.46 -9.42 -6.90
C SER A 103 0.88 -8.96 -8.23
N CYS A 104 1.26 -9.62 -9.30
CA CYS A 104 0.79 -9.32 -10.66
C CYS A 104 0.07 -10.52 -11.28
N GLY A 105 -0.22 -11.52 -10.45
CA GLY A 105 -0.76 -12.79 -10.89
C GLY A 105 -1.97 -12.70 -11.74
#